data_bb4948c7248bb949d3c5808ae3601705
#
_entry.id   bb4948c7248bb949d3c5808ae3601705
#
_cell.length_a   1.000
_cell.length_b   1.000
_cell.length_c   1.000
_cell.angle_alpha   90.00
_cell.angle_beta   90.00
_cell.angle_gamma   90.00
#
_symmetry.space_group_name_H-M   'P 1'
#
loop_
_entity.id
_entity.type
_entity.pdbx_description
1 polymer ?
#
loop_
_entity_poly.entity_id
_entity_poly.type
_entity_poly.pdbx_seq_one_letter_code
_entity_poly.pdbx_strand_id
1 'polypeptide(L)'
;LERDGIHCTHSLLIADARQQWASQRFDALLLDVGRPDGNGLDWCRQLRAGGSTAPMLVLSARGEEMDRVLGLELGADDYLTKPFSPRELVARTRALLRRSQEFFKQNSAIAHTHKAPIAPVFIVDEAGQSIRLQGALLDLTRREYQLLCTLLAATGRILSRDHLLNAVWGIDSDSADRTVDTHIKTLRAKLRAAAPDSDFITTHRGMGYSLRLPGPAAKD
;
A
#
# COMPACT_ATOMS: atom_id res chain seq x y z
N LEU A 1 -18.77 14.46 0.35
CA LEU A 1 -18.65 13.03 0.64
C LEU A 1 -20.03 12.44 0.99
N GLU A 2 -20.79 13.00 1.92
CA GLU A 2 -22.11 12.47 2.32
C GLU A 2 -23.12 12.44 1.15
N ARG A 3 -23.16 13.50 0.32
CA ARG A 3 -23.98 13.53 -0.91
C ARG A 3 -23.60 12.42 -1.91
N ASP A 4 -22.43 11.84 -1.75
CA ASP A 4 -21.87 10.80 -2.60
C ASP A 4 -21.99 9.40 -1.99
N GLY A 5 -22.76 9.25 -0.90
CA GLY A 5 -22.97 7.99 -0.20
C GLY A 5 -21.79 7.55 0.68
N ILE A 6 -20.90 8.46 1.05
CA ILE A 6 -19.79 8.20 1.96
C ILE A 6 -20.11 8.86 3.30
N HIS A 7 -20.42 8.03 4.31
CA HIS A 7 -20.65 8.51 5.67
C HIS A 7 -19.35 8.99 6.28
N CYS A 8 -19.36 10.19 6.86
CA CYS A 8 -18.16 10.82 7.39
C CYS A 8 -18.31 11.15 8.87
N THR A 9 -17.32 10.79 9.64
CA THR A 9 -17.11 11.29 11.00
C THR A 9 -15.96 12.28 10.95
N HIS A 10 -16.17 13.51 11.40
CA HIS A 10 -15.17 14.57 11.33
C HIS A 10 -14.67 14.95 12.71
N SER A 11 -13.35 15.03 12.86
CA SER A 11 -12.67 15.50 14.06
C SER A 11 -11.75 16.66 13.72
N LEU A 12 -11.75 17.70 14.55
CA LEU A 12 -10.83 18.84 14.42
C LEU A 12 -9.46 18.54 15.02
N LEU A 13 -9.41 17.68 16.04
CA LEU A 13 -8.21 17.30 16.78
C LEU A 13 -7.85 15.84 16.49
N ILE A 14 -6.56 15.55 16.49
CA ILE A 14 -6.04 14.18 16.38
C ILE A 14 -6.43 13.36 17.62
N ALA A 15 -6.45 13.98 18.79
CA ALA A 15 -6.84 13.32 20.03
C ALA A 15 -8.27 12.75 19.96
N ASP A 16 -9.23 13.54 19.49
CA ASP A 16 -10.63 13.12 19.31
C ASP A 16 -10.74 12.05 18.22
N ALA A 17 -10.01 12.22 17.11
CA ALA A 17 -9.98 11.24 16.04
C ALA A 17 -9.45 9.88 16.50
N ARG A 18 -8.42 9.86 17.35
CA ARG A 18 -7.88 8.63 17.97
C ARG A 18 -8.90 7.91 18.83
N GLN A 19 -9.64 8.66 19.65
CA GLN A 19 -10.68 8.08 20.50
C GLN A 19 -11.81 7.45 19.66
N GLN A 20 -12.24 8.13 18.61
CA GLN A 20 -13.25 7.60 17.67
C GLN A 20 -12.72 6.38 16.92
N TRP A 21 -11.47 6.43 16.44
CA TRP A 21 -10.82 5.30 15.77
C TRP A 21 -10.72 4.05 16.65
N ALA A 22 -10.51 4.22 17.95
CA ALA A 22 -10.47 3.12 18.91
C ALA A 22 -11.85 2.56 19.27
N SER A 23 -12.92 3.37 19.15
CA SER A 23 -14.28 3.00 19.58
C SER A 23 -15.12 2.35 18.48
N GLN A 24 -14.80 2.55 17.21
CA GLN A 24 -15.58 2.04 16.08
C GLN A 24 -14.71 1.71 14.87
N ARG A 25 -15.26 0.97 13.91
CA ARG A 25 -14.55 0.63 12.67
C ARG A 25 -14.81 1.68 11.60
N PHE A 26 -13.77 2.00 10.86
CA PHE A 26 -13.80 2.87 9.69
C PHE A 26 -13.21 2.16 8.48
N ASP A 27 -13.82 2.37 7.32
CA ASP A 27 -13.36 1.79 6.05
C ASP A 27 -12.18 2.55 5.43
N ALA A 28 -11.99 3.81 5.79
CA ALA A 28 -10.88 4.65 5.37
C ALA A 28 -10.64 5.82 6.34
N LEU A 29 -9.42 6.36 6.32
CA LEU A 29 -9.02 7.55 7.07
C LEU A 29 -8.56 8.65 6.09
N LEU A 30 -9.17 9.84 6.19
CA LEU A 30 -8.72 11.05 5.53
C LEU A 30 -8.00 11.91 6.56
N LEU A 31 -6.72 12.13 6.38
CA LEU A 31 -5.86 12.70 7.40
C LEU A 31 -5.21 13.99 6.94
N ASP A 32 -5.59 15.10 7.56
CA ASP A 32 -4.94 16.39 7.34
C ASP A 32 -3.62 16.45 8.12
N VAL A 33 -2.53 16.81 7.43
CA VAL A 33 -1.20 16.89 8.03
C VAL A 33 -1.11 17.98 9.11
N GLY A 34 -1.65 19.16 8.80
CA GLY A 34 -1.59 20.33 9.70
C GLY A 34 -2.78 20.37 10.65
N ARG A 35 -2.66 19.78 11.84
CA ARG A 35 -3.66 19.86 12.90
C ARG A 35 -3.14 20.67 14.09
N PRO A 36 -4.03 21.34 14.86
CA PRO A 36 -3.62 22.18 15.97
C PRO A 36 -2.86 21.41 17.09
N ASP A 37 -3.20 20.14 17.25
CA ASP A 37 -2.70 19.27 18.33
C ASP A 37 -1.66 18.25 17.86
N GLY A 38 -1.13 18.39 16.64
CA GLY A 38 -0.06 17.53 16.16
C GLY A 38 0.06 17.39 14.65
N ASN A 39 0.97 16.50 14.23
CA ASN A 39 1.21 16.18 12.84
C ASN A 39 0.45 14.89 12.45
N GLY A 40 -0.43 15.00 11.43
CA GLY A 40 -1.16 13.85 10.91
C GLY A 40 -0.28 12.72 10.39
N LEU A 41 0.90 13.02 9.83
CA LEU A 41 1.84 12.00 9.37
C LEU A 41 2.39 11.13 10.51
N ASP A 42 2.61 11.71 11.69
CA ASP A 42 3.04 10.95 12.87
C ASP A 42 1.94 9.97 13.32
N TRP A 43 0.69 10.37 13.22
CA TRP A 43 -0.42 9.47 13.52
C TRP A 43 -0.57 8.38 12.46
N CYS A 44 -0.41 8.69 11.18
CA CYS A 44 -0.37 7.70 10.11
C CYS A 44 0.69 6.62 10.41
N ARG A 45 1.92 7.04 10.72
CA ARG A 45 3.03 6.14 11.08
C ARG A 45 2.68 5.25 12.29
N GLN A 46 2.09 5.83 13.34
CA GLN A 46 1.69 5.09 14.55
C GLN A 46 0.62 4.04 14.25
N LEU A 47 -0.39 4.38 13.43
CA LEU A 47 -1.42 3.44 13.00
C LEU A 47 -0.83 2.26 12.23
N ARG A 48 0.12 2.53 11.33
CA ARG A 48 0.81 1.47 10.58
C ARG A 48 1.69 0.60 11.48
N ALA A 49 2.45 1.21 12.38
CA ALA A 49 3.24 0.48 13.37
C ALA A 49 2.36 -0.37 14.30
N GLY A 50 1.12 0.04 14.55
CA GLY A 50 0.11 -0.74 15.27
C GLY A 50 -0.61 -1.80 14.43
N GLY A 51 -0.18 -2.04 13.19
CA GLY A 51 -0.75 -3.07 12.31
C GLY A 51 -2.03 -2.66 11.59
N SER A 52 -2.42 -1.38 11.58
CA SER A 52 -3.60 -0.93 10.85
C SER A 52 -3.39 -1.05 9.34
N THR A 53 -4.26 -1.80 8.66
CA THR A 53 -4.31 -1.93 7.20
C THR A 53 -5.36 -1.05 6.55
N ALA A 54 -6.08 -0.23 7.32
CA ALA A 54 -7.11 0.64 6.80
C ALA A 54 -6.56 1.62 5.74
N PRO A 55 -7.28 1.88 4.65
CA PRO A 55 -6.87 2.85 3.64
C PRO A 55 -6.73 4.26 4.22
N MET A 56 -5.62 4.94 3.89
CA MET A 56 -5.33 6.29 4.39
C MET A 56 -5.01 7.24 3.23
N LEU A 57 -5.79 8.33 3.11
CA LEU A 57 -5.53 9.46 2.23
C LEU A 57 -5.01 10.63 3.05
N VAL A 58 -3.80 11.07 2.76
CA VAL A 58 -3.20 12.24 3.42
C VAL A 58 -3.54 13.50 2.65
N LEU A 59 -4.01 14.52 3.37
CA LEU A 59 -4.32 15.86 2.85
C LEU A 59 -3.27 16.84 3.37
N SER A 60 -2.56 17.57 2.49
CA SER A 60 -1.52 18.49 2.92
C SER A 60 -1.55 19.80 2.13
N ALA A 61 -1.25 20.92 2.80
CA ALA A 61 -1.03 22.20 2.17
C ALA A 61 0.37 22.33 1.54
N ARG A 62 1.29 21.42 1.89
CA ARG A 62 2.65 21.42 1.37
C ARG A 62 2.69 20.62 0.07
N GLY A 63 2.91 21.33 -1.04
CA GLY A 63 3.00 20.76 -2.38
C GLY A 63 4.40 20.29 -2.76
N GLU A 64 5.35 20.32 -1.83
CA GLU A 64 6.71 19.87 -2.12
C GLU A 64 6.74 18.35 -2.34
N GLU A 65 7.46 17.93 -3.35
CA GLU A 65 7.62 16.52 -3.71
C GLU A 65 8.13 15.69 -2.53
N MET A 66 8.98 16.29 -1.69
CA MET A 66 9.56 15.67 -0.52
C MET A 66 8.51 15.29 0.53
N ASP A 67 7.50 16.15 0.77
CA ASP A 67 6.42 15.87 1.73
C ASP A 67 5.48 14.77 1.23
N ARG A 68 5.25 14.70 -0.09
CA ARG A 68 4.45 13.63 -0.69
C ARG A 68 5.15 12.28 -0.60
N VAL A 69 6.44 12.25 -0.92
CA VAL A 69 7.26 11.02 -0.78
C VAL A 69 7.30 10.58 0.67
N LEU A 70 7.52 11.50 1.62
CA LEU A 70 7.51 11.21 3.04
C LEU A 70 6.16 10.64 3.52
N GLY A 71 5.04 11.23 3.08
CA GLY A 71 3.70 10.74 3.43
C GLY A 71 3.48 9.28 2.97
N LEU A 72 3.90 8.95 1.77
CA LEU A 72 3.81 7.60 1.22
C LEU A 72 4.80 6.64 1.92
N GLU A 73 6.02 7.06 2.21
CA GLU A 73 7.00 6.26 2.97
C GLU A 73 6.52 5.96 4.40
N LEU A 74 5.74 6.85 5.00
CA LEU A 74 5.12 6.64 6.31
C LEU A 74 3.86 5.77 6.27
N GLY A 75 3.48 5.26 5.09
CA GLY A 75 2.43 4.27 4.92
C GLY A 75 1.05 4.80 4.51
N ALA A 76 0.96 6.05 4.06
CA ALA A 76 -0.24 6.53 3.38
C ALA A 76 -0.47 5.77 2.07
N ASP A 77 -1.73 5.53 1.72
CA ASP A 77 -2.10 4.84 0.47
C ASP A 77 -2.19 5.80 -0.72
N ASP A 78 -2.53 7.06 -0.44
CA ASP A 78 -2.57 8.13 -1.43
C ASP A 78 -2.38 9.49 -0.74
N TYR A 79 -2.10 10.51 -1.54
CA TYR A 79 -1.78 11.86 -1.07
C TYR A 79 -2.47 12.90 -1.94
N LEU A 80 -3.10 13.91 -1.33
CA LEU A 80 -3.81 14.97 -2.01
C LEU A 80 -3.35 16.35 -1.52
N THR A 81 -2.86 17.17 -2.45
CA THR A 81 -2.35 18.52 -2.16
C THR A 81 -3.47 19.54 -2.11
N LYS A 82 -3.47 20.41 -1.12
CA LYS A 82 -4.34 21.59 -1.06
C LYS A 82 -3.74 22.73 -1.91
N PRO A 83 -4.58 23.49 -2.66
CA PRO A 83 -6.03 23.35 -2.77
C PRO A 83 -6.43 22.22 -3.72
N PHE A 84 -7.44 21.44 -3.35
CA PHE A 84 -8.02 20.38 -4.18
C PHE A 84 -9.49 20.64 -4.46
N SER A 85 -10.01 20.08 -5.56
CA SER A 85 -11.44 20.15 -5.84
C SER A 85 -12.21 19.13 -4.99
N PRO A 86 -13.47 19.45 -4.56
CA PRO A 86 -14.31 18.47 -3.89
C PRO A 86 -14.52 17.18 -4.72
N ARG A 87 -14.58 17.31 -6.05
CA ARG A 87 -14.71 16.16 -6.96
C ARG A 87 -13.49 15.24 -6.90
N GLU A 88 -12.28 15.82 -6.84
CA GLU A 88 -11.05 15.05 -6.73
C GLU A 88 -10.99 14.29 -5.39
N LEU A 89 -11.33 14.95 -4.27
CA LEU A 89 -11.40 14.30 -2.97
C LEU A 89 -12.36 13.11 -2.98
N VAL A 90 -13.55 13.27 -3.55
CA VAL A 90 -14.56 12.20 -3.69
C VAL A 90 -14.02 11.07 -4.55
N ALA A 91 -13.43 11.38 -5.71
CA ALA A 91 -12.90 10.38 -6.63
C ALA A 91 -11.81 9.53 -5.98
N ARG A 92 -10.85 10.17 -5.29
CA ARG A 92 -9.76 9.47 -4.58
C ARG A 92 -10.28 8.63 -3.41
N THR A 93 -11.21 9.17 -2.62
CA THR A 93 -11.82 8.43 -1.51
C THR A 93 -12.58 7.20 -2.01
N ARG A 94 -13.38 7.34 -3.06
CA ARG A 94 -14.08 6.20 -3.70
C ARG A 94 -13.10 5.16 -4.26
N ALA A 95 -12.03 5.62 -4.89
CA ALA A 95 -11.00 4.73 -5.40
C ALA A 95 -10.33 3.92 -4.27
N LEU A 96 -10.02 4.54 -3.13
CA LEU A 96 -9.50 3.84 -1.96
C LEU A 96 -10.48 2.79 -1.42
N LEU A 97 -11.76 3.15 -1.24
CA LEU A 97 -12.80 2.27 -0.71
C LEU A 97 -13.09 1.10 -1.66
N ARG A 98 -13.26 1.35 -2.97
CA ARG A 98 -13.52 0.32 -3.98
C ARG A 98 -12.41 -0.71 -4.04
N ARG A 99 -11.17 -0.28 -4.11
CA ARG A 99 -10.00 -1.16 -4.18
C ARG A 99 -9.86 -2.05 -2.96
N SER A 100 -10.27 -1.56 -1.80
CA SER A 100 -10.30 -2.39 -0.60
C SER A 100 -11.26 -3.57 -0.75
N GLN A 101 -12.38 -3.37 -1.42
CA GLN A 101 -13.41 -4.40 -1.63
C GLN A 101 -13.12 -5.32 -2.82
N GLU A 102 -12.59 -4.77 -3.92
CA GLU A 102 -12.29 -5.54 -5.14
C GLU A 102 -11.08 -6.44 -4.97
N PHE A 103 -10.07 -6.01 -4.24
CA PHE A 103 -8.91 -6.83 -3.93
C PHE A 103 -9.30 -8.09 -3.13
N PHE A 104 -10.25 -7.98 -2.20
CA PHE A 104 -10.81 -9.13 -1.51
C PHE A 104 -11.56 -10.10 -2.43
N LYS A 105 -12.26 -9.59 -3.46
CA LYS A 105 -13.04 -10.43 -4.40
C LYS A 105 -12.17 -11.12 -5.45
N GLN A 106 -11.13 -10.48 -5.96
CA GLN A 106 -10.27 -11.04 -7.00
C GLN A 106 -9.30 -12.11 -6.48
N ASN A 107 -8.80 -11.97 -5.26
CA ASN A 107 -7.90 -12.97 -4.68
C ASN A 107 -8.61 -14.28 -4.32
N SER A 108 -9.90 -14.25 -4.04
CA SER A 108 -10.70 -15.47 -3.83
C SER A 108 -10.83 -16.35 -5.08
N ALA A 109 -10.57 -15.80 -6.27
CA ALA A 109 -10.70 -16.53 -7.55
C ALA A 109 -9.39 -17.19 -8.04
N ILE A 110 -8.23 -16.89 -7.43
CA ILE A 110 -6.91 -17.37 -7.89
C ILE A 110 -6.41 -18.61 -7.11
N ALA A 111 -7.21 -19.12 -6.19
CA ALA A 111 -6.83 -20.22 -5.29
C ALA A 111 -6.66 -21.61 -5.92
N HIS A 112 -6.65 -21.77 -7.24
CA HIS A 112 -6.39 -23.06 -7.88
C HIS A 112 -5.44 -22.94 -9.07
N THR A 113 -4.22 -23.28 -8.84
CA THR A 113 -3.22 -24.03 -9.61
C THR A 113 -1.81 -23.53 -9.32
N HIS A 114 -1.03 -24.30 -8.56
CA HIS A 114 0.33 -24.67 -8.99
C HIS A 114 0.95 -25.74 -8.09
N LYS A 115 1.59 -26.64 -8.78
CA LYS A 115 2.20 -27.92 -8.50
C LYS A 115 3.60 -27.77 -7.90
N ALA A 116 3.88 -28.67 -6.94
CA ALA A 116 5.18 -29.19 -6.48
C ALA A 116 5.87 -28.54 -5.24
N PRO A 117 6.42 -29.38 -4.34
CA PRO A 117 6.85 -29.02 -3.00
C PRO A 117 8.34 -28.65 -2.97
N ILE A 118 8.63 -27.38 -3.12
CA ILE A 118 9.79 -26.74 -2.50
C ILE A 118 9.15 -25.83 -1.45
N ALA A 119 9.65 -25.82 -0.21
CA ALA A 119 9.12 -24.94 0.82
C ALA A 119 8.98 -23.54 0.21
N PRO A 120 7.77 -22.99 0.11
CA PRO A 120 7.54 -21.79 -0.67
C PRO A 120 8.32 -20.64 -0.04
N VAL A 121 9.19 -20.00 -0.82
CA VAL A 121 9.98 -18.84 -0.38
C VAL A 121 9.07 -17.75 0.18
N PHE A 122 7.90 -17.57 -0.46
CA PHE A 122 6.83 -16.71 0.01
C PHE A 122 5.58 -17.53 0.33
N ILE A 123 4.96 -17.26 1.47
CA ILE A 123 3.66 -17.81 1.86
C ILE A 123 2.71 -16.62 1.99
N VAL A 124 1.68 -16.59 1.16
CA VAL A 124 0.66 -15.55 1.17
C VAL A 124 -0.55 -16.07 1.93
N ASP A 125 -0.93 -15.37 2.99
CA ASP A 125 -2.19 -15.54 3.71
C ASP A 125 -3.15 -14.45 3.26
N GLU A 126 -4.06 -14.80 2.37
CA GLU A 126 -5.02 -13.86 1.80
C GLU A 126 -6.05 -13.43 2.84
N ALA A 127 -6.50 -14.33 3.71
CA ALA A 127 -7.49 -14.04 4.73
C ALA A 127 -6.94 -13.10 5.80
N GLY A 128 -5.68 -13.32 6.23
CA GLY A 128 -4.98 -12.48 7.19
C GLY A 128 -4.27 -11.28 6.56
N GLN A 129 -4.32 -11.11 5.21
CA GLN A 129 -3.59 -10.08 4.47
C GLN A 129 -2.10 -9.99 4.86
N SER A 130 -1.48 -11.14 5.03
CA SER A 130 -0.10 -11.22 5.47
C SER A 130 0.75 -12.06 4.51
N ILE A 131 2.03 -11.75 4.44
CA ILE A 131 3.00 -12.51 3.65
C ILE A 131 4.16 -12.88 4.55
N ARG A 132 4.54 -14.15 4.50
CA ARG A 132 5.78 -14.63 5.12
C ARG A 132 6.83 -14.86 4.06
N LEU A 133 8.05 -14.43 4.36
CA LEU A 133 9.23 -14.67 3.56
C LEU A 133 10.15 -15.61 4.33
N GLN A 134 10.39 -16.82 3.83
CA GLN A 134 11.20 -17.84 4.50
C GLN A 134 10.77 -18.10 5.97
N GLY A 135 9.46 -18.02 6.22
CA GLY A 135 8.88 -18.20 7.55
C GLY A 135 8.75 -16.91 8.38
N ALA A 136 9.51 -15.86 8.10
CA ALA A 136 9.41 -14.56 8.77
C ALA A 136 8.19 -13.78 8.28
N LEU A 137 7.38 -13.26 9.19
CA LEU A 137 6.25 -12.39 8.85
C LEU A 137 6.78 -11.04 8.38
N LEU A 138 6.33 -10.58 7.20
CA LEU A 138 6.67 -9.26 6.67
C LEU A 138 5.72 -8.20 7.24
N ASP A 139 6.28 -7.14 7.80
CA ASP A 139 5.51 -5.95 8.22
C ASP A 139 5.25 -5.05 7.01
N LEU A 140 4.16 -5.34 6.27
CA LEU A 140 3.80 -4.65 5.05
C LEU A 140 2.63 -3.71 5.28
N THR A 141 2.73 -2.50 4.72
CA THR A 141 1.54 -1.67 4.54
C THR A 141 0.60 -2.34 3.54
N ARG A 142 -0.65 -1.91 3.49
CA ARG A 142 -1.63 -2.44 2.53
C ARG A 142 -1.15 -2.34 1.08
N ARG A 143 -0.53 -1.21 0.69
CA ARG A 143 -0.03 -1.01 -0.67
C ARG A 143 1.17 -1.88 -1.00
N GLU A 144 2.07 -2.05 -0.05
CA GLU A 144 3.20 -2.96 -0.20
C GLU A 144 2.74 -4.41 -0.32
N TYR A 145 1.73 -4.82 0.46
CA TYR A 145 1.11 -6.13 0.35
C TYR A 145 0.51 -6.34 -1.05
N GLN A 146 -0.32 -5.40 -1.54
CA GLN A 146 -0.92 -5.47 -2.87
C GLN A 146 0.14 -5.49 -3.98
N LEU A 147 1.16 -4.65 -3.85
CA LEU A 147 2.26 -4.57 -4.80
C LEU A 147 3.06 -5.88 -4.85
N LEU A 148 3.37 -6.46 -3.69
CA LEU A 148 4.06 -7.74 -3.60
C LEU A 148 3.21 -8.88 -4.16
N CYS A 149 1.90 -8.94 -3.87
CA CYS A 149 0.99 -9.92 -4.46
C CYS A 149 0.94 -9.81 -5.98
N THR A 150 0.85 -8.59 -6.53
CA THR A 150 0.86 -8.35 -7.97
C THR A 150 2.15 -8.83 -8.62
N LEU A 151 3.29 -8.57 -7.99
CA LEU A 151 4.60 -9.03 -8.46
C LEU A 151 4.75 -10.55 -8.34
N LEU A 152 4.25 -11.17 -7.26
CA LEU A 152 4.26 -12.62 -7.05
C LEU A 152 3.42 -13.35 -8.10
N ALA A 153 2.22 -12.85 -8.40
CA ALA A 153 1.33 -13.40 -9.44
C ALA A 153 1.96 -13.35 -10.84
N ALA A 154 2.89 -12.44 -11.07
CA ALA A 154 3.62 -12.28 -12.33
C ALA A 154 5.12 -12.62 -12.20
N THR A 155 5.47 -13.55 -11.30
CA THR A 155 6.88 -13.94 -11.06
C THR A 155 7.62 -14.22 -12.36
N GLY A 156 8.81 -13.62 -12.51
CA GLY A 156 9.65 -13.72 -13.69
C GLY A 156 9.25 -12.81 -14.87
N ARG A 157 8.09 -12.16 -14.81
CA ARG A 157 7.64 -11.21 -15.85
C ARG A 157 7.94 -9.78 -15.45
N ILE A 158 8.21 -8.92 -16.44
CA ILE A 158 8.38 -7.48 -16.23
C ILE A 158 6.99 -6.84 -16.25
N LEU A 159 6.67 -6.13 -15.17
CA LEU A 159 5.47 -5.30 -15.07
C LEU A 159 5.85 -3.83 -15.22
N SER A 160 5.16 -3.11 -16.11
CA SER A 160 5.40 -1.67 -16.27
C SER A 160 4.95 -0.89 -15.03
N ARG A 161 5.46 0.34 -14.87
CA ARG A 161 5.02 1.24 -13.79
C ARG A 161 3.53 1.51 -13.86
N ASP A 162 3.02 1.77 -15.07
CA ASP A 162 1.59 2.01 -15.29
C ASP A 162 0.75 0.77 -14.94
N HIS A 163 1.22 -0.44 -15.28
CA HIS A 163 0.54 -1.66 -14.90
C HIS A 163 0.47 -1.81 -13.38
N LEU A 164 1.59 -1.62 -12.69
CA LEU A 164 1.64 -1.67 -11.22
C LEU A 164 0.81 -0.57 -10.58
N LEU A 165 0.86 0.64 -11.14
CA LEU A 165 0.04 1.77 -10.70
C LEU A 165 -1.45 1.42 -10.83
N ASN A 166 -1.88 0.98 -12.01
CA ASN A 166 -3.27 0.62 -12.27
C ASN A 166 -3.75 -0.57 -11.43
N ALA A 167 -2.92 -1.60 -11.26
CA ALA A 167 -3.25 -2.78 -10.46
C ALA A 167 -3.41 -2.45 -8.97
N VAL A 168 -2.54 -1.61 -8.43
CA VAL A 168 -2.50 -1.30 -6.99
C VAL A 168 -3.26 -0.02 -6.64
N TRP A 169 -3.25 1.01 -7.49
CA TRP A 169 -3.90 2.31 -7.27
C TRP A 169 -5.11 2.57 -8.18
N GLY A 170 -5.22 1.87 -9.34
CA GLY A 170 -6.33 1.94 -10.32
C GLY A 170 -6.16 3.02 -11.38
N ILE A 171 -6.98 2.92 -12.43
CA ILE A 171 -6.87 3.69 -13.68
C ILE A 171 -7.03 5.21 -13.47
N ASP A 172 -7.79 5.64 -12.47
CA ASP A 172 -8.10 7.07 -12.21
C ASP A 172 -7.12 7.75 -11.24
N SER A 173 -5.97 7.14 -10.95
CA SER A 173 -5.01 7.78 -10.08
C SER A 173 -4.08 8.68 -10.91
N ASP A 174 -4.25 10.00 -10.79
CA ASP A 174 -3.25 11.01 -11.19
C ASP A 174 -1.94 10.90 -10.37
N SER A 175 -1.79 9.82 -9.61
CA SER A 175 -0.59 9.53 -8.84
C SER A 175 0.53 9.21 -9.81
N ALA A 176 1.47 10.12 -9.94
CA ALA A 176 2.59 10.01 -10.84
C ALA A 176 3.40 8.70 -10.61
N ASP A 177 4.11 8.24 -11.62
CA ASP A 177 5.05 7.08 -11.65
C ASP A 177 5.92 6.92 -10.39
N ARG A 178 6.22 8.03 -9.71
CA ARG A 178 7.03 8.08 -8.49
C ARG A 178 6.39 7.41 -7.28
N THR A 179 5.07 7.27 -7.25
CA THR A 179 4.38 6.55 -6.17
C THR A 179 4.76 5.06 -6.18
N VAL A 180 4.83 4.44 -7.35
CA VAL A 180 5.26 3.04 -7.49
C VAL A 180 6.72 2.89 -7.05
N ASP A 181 7.61 3.75 -7.52
CA ASP A 181 9.05 3.70 -7.22
C ASP A 181 9.33 3.84 -5.71
N THR A 182 8.57 4.71 -5.02
CA THR A 182 8.67 4.88 -3.56
C THR A 182 8.25 3.61 -2.83
N HIS A 183 7.12 3.01 -3.18
CA HIS A 183 6.68 1.77 -2.55
C HIS A 183 7.58 0.57 -2.90
N ILE A 184 8.17 0.53 -4.09
CA ILE A 184 9.19 -0.47 -4.44
C ILE A 184 10.43 -0.31 -3.56
N LYS A 185 10.87 0.93 -3.30
CA LYS A 185 12.03 1.21 -2.43
C LYS A 185 11.79 0.70 -1.00
N THR A 186 10.63 1.02 -0.40
CA THR A 186 10.28 0.58 0.96
C THR A 186 10.08 -0.93 1.02
N LEU A 187 9.40 -1.52 0.03
CA LEU A 187 9.21 -2.96 -0.07
C LEU A 187 10.56 -3.71 -0.15
N ARG A 188 11.49 -3.23 -0.98
CA ARG A 188 12.85 -3.81 -1.03
C ARG A 188 13.57 -3.78 0.31
N ALA A 189 13.48 -2.67 1.05
CA ALA A 189 14.10 -2.56 2.36
C ALA A 189 13.55 -3.62 3.33
N LYS A 190 12.23 -3.86 3.33
CA LYS A 190 11.58 -4.86 4.17
C LYS A 190 11.91 -6.29 3.75
N LEU A 191 11.99 -6.58 2.44
CA LEU A 191 12.42 -7.88 1.93
C LEU A 191 13.87 -8.18 2.30
N ARG A 192 14.77 -7.21 2.19
CA ARG A 192 16.17 -7.34 2.59
C ARG A 192 16.34 -7.52 4.10
N ALA A 193 15.51 -6.88 4.90
CA ALA A 193 15.53 -7.07 6.35
C ALA A 193 15.17 -8.52 6.74
N ALA A 194 14.25 -9.15 6.01
CA ALA A 194 13.82 -10.54 6.25
C ALA A 194 14.76 -11.59 5.57
N ALA A 195 15.40 -11.23 4.46
CA ALA A 195 16.29 -12.12 3.71
C ALA A 195 17.46 -11.30 3.10
N PRO A 196 18.52 -11.02 3.88
CA PRO A 196 19.61 -10.11 3.49
C PRO A 196 20.36 -10.53 2.23
N ASP A 197 20.50 -11.82 2.01
CA ASP A 197 21.28 -12.42 0.91
C ASP A 197 20.49 -12.52 -0.40
N SER A 198 19.25 -12.02 -0.45
CA SER A 198 18.37 -12.17 -1.60
C SER A 198 17.86 -10.82 -2.12
N ASP A 199 17.97 -10.60 -3.43
CA ASP A 199 17.38 -9.45 -4.12
C ASP A 199 16.22 -9.93 -5.01
N PHE A 200 15.01 -9.85 -4.46
CA PHE A 200 13.79 -10.38 -5.09
C PHE A 200 13.23 -9.48 -6.18
N ILE A 201 13.43 -8.15 -6.11
CA ILE A 201 12.83 -7.20 -7.05
C ILE A 201 13.91 -6.58 -7.94
N THR A 202 13.86 -6.87 -9.22
CA THR A 202 14.77 -6.32 -10.23
C THR A 202 14.16 -5.10 -10.91
N THR A 203 14.94 -4.03 -11.07
CA THR A 203 14.56 -2.87 -11.86
C THR A 203 14.99 -3.06 -13.32
N HIS A 204 14.06 -2.90 -14.23
CA HIS A 204 14.31 -2.85 -15.67
C HIS A 204 14.14 -1.40 -16.13
N ARG A 205 15.26 -0.71 -16.39
CA ARG A 205 15.25 0.72 -16.76
C ARG A 205 14.34 0.97 -17.95
N GLY A 206 13.44 1.94 -17.85
CA GLY A 206 12.47 2.28 -18.89
C GLY A 206 11.31 1.28 -19.07
N MET A 207 11.37 0.08 -18.46
CA MET A 207 10.36 -0.96 -18.63
C MET A 207 9.54 -1.24 -17.36
N GLY A 208 10.13 -1.13 -16.15
CA GLY A 208 9.42 -1.39 -14.90
C GLY A 208 10.15 -2.34 -13.94
N TYR A 209 9.42 -3.24 -13.31
CA TYR A 209 9.92 -4.12 -12.25
C TYR A 209 9.52 -5.57 -12.48
N SER A 210 10.35 -6.51 -12.04
CA SER A 210 10.02 -7.94 -11.98
C SER A 210 10.41 -8.53 -10.63
N LEU A 211 9.67 -9.54 -10.20
CA LEU A 211 10.03 -10.35 -9.05
C LEU A 211 10.71 -11.64 -9.54
N ARG A 212 11.82 -12.00 -8.91
CA ARG A 212 12.52 -13.24 -9.12
C ARG A 212 12.62 -14.02 -7.83
N LEU A 213 12.30 -15.30 -7.86
CA LEU A 213 12.60 -16.20 -6.76
C LEU A 213 14.07 -16.67 -6.90
N PRO A 214 14.80 -16.79 -5.80
CA PRO A 214 16.11 -17.42 -5.85
C PRO A 214 15.93 -18.83 -6.42
N GLY A 215 16.72 -19.15 -7.44
CA GLY A 215 16.78 -20.52 -7.97
C GLY A 215 17.21 -21.50 -6.87
N PRO A 216 16.93 -22.82 -7.01
CA PRO A 216 17.50 -23.79 -6.12
C PRO A 216 19.02 -23.58 -6.11
N ALA A 217 19.59 -23.41 -4.91
CA ALA A 217 21.04 -23.29 -4.77
C ALA A 217 21.69 -24.45 -5.56
N ALA A 218 22.50 -24.12 -6.57
CA ALA A 218 23.37 -25.08 -7.19
C ALA A 218 24.25 -25.63 -6.05
N LYS A 219 24.05 -26.87 -5.70
CA LYS A 219 25.00 -27.59 -4.84
C LYS A 219 26.23 -27.82 -5.70
N ASP A 220 27.30 -27.10 -5.42
CA ASP A 220 28.66 -27.53 -5.76
C ASP A 220 29.04 -28.77 -4.93
#